data_5f4b14f5a17c751bc73d41c9d31ccbad
#
_entry.id   5f4b14f5a17c751bc73d41c9d31ccbad
#
_cell.length_a   1.000
_cell.length_b   1.000
_cell.length_c   1.000
_cell.angle_alpha   90.00
_cell.angle_beta   90.00
_cell.angle_gamma   90.00
#
_symmetry.space_group_name_H-M   'P 1'
#
loop_
_entity.id
_entity.type
_entity.pdbx_description
1 polymer ?
#
loop_
_entity_poly.entity_id
_entity_poly.type
_entity_poly.pdbx_seq_one_letter_code
_entity_poly.pdbx_strand_id
1 'polypeptide(L)'
;MSDKIIKIDDVEGKVSELDNWKPTQATQVKNHFTEKFKELKKEYDELIEEFNWNKIIYESEVNFVPIIGKTYHLYETGKRFLSLISPDEWGNKDMKYIGSFVQDSRQKWCQIKLK
;
A
#
# COMPACT_ATOMS: atom_id res chain seq x y z
N MET A 1 -24.92 10.54 -13.93
CA MET A 1 -24.12 10.47 -14.00
C MET A 1 -23.30 10.19 -13.36
N SER A 2 -22.84 9.84 -13.14
CA SER A 2 -22.15 9.45 -12.48
C SER A 2 -21.01 9.46 -12.39
N ASP A 3 -20.52 9.43 -12.88
CA ASP A 3 -19.42 9.40 -13.06
C ASP A 3 -18.56 10.14 -12.47
N LYS A 4 -18.53 10.23 -11.37
CA LYS A 4 -17.68 10.99 -10.55
C LYS A 4 -16.54 10.23 -9.98
N ILE A 5 -16.14 9.20 -10.62
CA ILE A 5 -14.92 8.49 -10.24
C ILE A 5 -13.73 9.33 -10.67
N ILE A 6 -12.97 9.82 -9.69
CA ILE A 6 -11.75 10.57 -9.96
C ILE A 6 -10.63 9.59 -10.18
N LYS A 7 -10.04 9.59 -11.35
CA LYS A 7 -8.88 8.76 -11.63
C LYS A 7 -7.63 9.44 -11.11
N ILE A 8 -6.62 8.67 -10.77
CA ILE A 8 -5.39 9.24 -10.24
C ILE A 8 -4.72 10.19 -11.25
N ASP A 9 -4.86 9.91 -12.53
CA ASP A 9 -4.32 10.78 -13.58
C ASP A 9 -4.95 12.16 -13.54
N ASP A 10 -6.21 12.23 -13.12
CA ASP A 10 -6.91 13.50 -13.00
C ASP A 10 -6.35 14.37 -11.89
N VAL A 11 -5.82 13.75 -10.82
CA VAL A 11 -5.20 14.48 -9.73
C VAL A 11 -3.97 15.23 -10.24
N GLU A 12 -3.09 14.53 -10.96
CA GLU A 12 -1.89 15.17 -11.52
C GLU A 12 -2.24 16.23 -12.54
N GLY A 13 -3.24 15.97 -13.38
CA GLY A 13 -3.72 16.94 -14.35
C GLY A 13 -4.27 18.18 -13.69
N LYS A 14 -5.01 18.04 -12.60
CA LYS A 14 -5.58 19.18 -11.88
C LYS A 14 -4.50 19.98 -11.16
N VAL A 15 -3.49 19.34 -10.62
CA VAL A 15 -2.36 20.05 -10.02
C VAL A 15 -1.62 20.87 -11.08
N SER A 16 -1.39 20.28 -12.24
CA SER A 16 -0.76 20.97 -13.37
C SER A 16 -1.60 22.14 -13.85
N GLU A 17 -2.91 21.96 -13.92
CA GLU A 17 -3.84 23.02 -14.30
C GLU A 17 -3.77 24.21 -13.35
N LEU A 18 -3.64 23.94 -12.04
CA LEU A 18 -3.53 25.00 -11.03
C LEU A 18 -2.30 25.89 -11.25
N ASP A 19 -1.23 25.32 -11.78
CA ASP A 19 0.00 26.10 -12.05
C ASP A 19 -0.22 27.18 -13.10
N ASN A 20 -1.26 27.07 -13.91
CA ASN A 20 -1.58 28.05 -14.95
C ASN A 20 -2.54 29.14 -14.47
N TRP A 21 -3.03 29.05 -13.24
CA TRP A 21 -3.93 30.08 -12.70
C TRP A 21 -3.15 31.34 -12.40
N LYS A 22 -3.81 32.47 -12.56
CA LYS A 22 -3.20 33.76 -12.27
C LYS A 22 -2.82 33.86 -10.79
N PRO A 23 -1.57 34.10 -10.48
CA PRO A 23 -1.10 34.04 -9.09
C PRO A 23 -1.61 35.13 -8.18
N THR A 24 -1.98 36.28 -8.72
CA THR A 24 -2.25 37.45 -7.89
C THR A 24 -3.58 37.44 -7.16
N GLN A 25 -4.54 36.64 -7.62
CA GLN A 25 -5.88 36.65 -7.06
C GLN A 25 -6.32 35.33 -6.47
N ALA A 26 -5.58 34.27 -6.70
CA ALA A 26 -6.00 32.94 -6.32
C ALA A 26 -4.95 32.16 -5.58
N THR A 27 -3.96 32.83 -4.99
CA THR A 27 -2.84 32.15 -4.36
C THR A 27 -3.27 31.19 -3.25
N GLN A 28 -4.15 31.63 -2.37
CA GLN A 28 -4.60 30.80 -1.25
C GLN A 28 -5.43 29.63 -1.73
N VAL A 29 -6.34 29.86 -2.66
CA VAL A 29 -7.16 28.81 -3.24
C VAL A 29 -6.27 27.82 -3.98
N LYS A 30 -5.33 28.32 -4.76
CA LYS A 30 -4.39 27.49 -5.49
C LYS A 30 -3.61 26.56 -4.53
N ASN A 31 -3.10 27.14 -3.43
CA ASN A 31 -2.37 26.36 -2.44
C ASN A 31 -3.26 25.33 -1.78
N HIS A 32 -4.49 25.71 -1.46
CA HIS A 32 -5.46 24.78 -0.87
C HIS A 32 -5.67 23.55 -1.76
N PHE A 33 -5.98 23.76 -3.03
CA PHE A 33 -6.22 22.66 -3.94
C PHE A 33 -4.96 21.82 -4.19
N THR A 34 -3.81 22.48 -4.31
CA THR A 34 -2.56 21.77 -4.50
C THR A 34 -2.30 20.81 -3.33
N GLU A 35 -2.49 21.28 -2.09
CA GLU A 35 -2.28 20.44 -0.93
C GLU A 35 -3.29 19.31 -0.85
N LYS A 36 -4.55 19.60 -1.15
CA LYS A 36 -5.59 18.57 -1.09
C LYS A 36 -5.38 17.48 -2.13
N PHE A 37 -5.00 17.86 -3.33
CA PHE A 37 -4.71 16.86 -4.36
C PHE A 37 -3.49 16.02 -4.02
N LYS A 38 -2.47 16.62 -3.40
CA LYS A 38 -1.30 15.85 -2.96
C LYS A 38 -1.65 14.86 -1.86
N GLU A 39 -2.49 15.26 -0.92
CA GLU A 39 -2.99 14.36 0.13
C GLU A 39 -3.75 13.18 -0.48
N LEU A 40 -4.62 13.48 -1.43
CA LEU A 40 -5.43 12.47 -2.09
C LEU A 40 -4.56 11.48 -2.87
N LYS A 41 -3.53 11.98 -3.54
CA LYS A 41 -2.60 11.12 -4.25
C LYS A 41 -1.85 10.20 -3.30
N LYS A 42 -1.41 10.73 -2.17
CA LYS A 42 -0.72 9.94 -1.15
C LYS A 42 -1.61 8.82 -0.63
N GLU A 43 -2.87 9.15 -0.31
CA GLU A 43 -3.83 8.16 0.17
C GLU A 43 -4.08 7.08 -0.88
N TYR A 44 -4.17 7.49 -2.14
CA TYR A 44 -4.36 6.55 -3.24
C TYR A 44 -3.18 5.60 -3.36
N ASP A 45 -1.95 6.13 -3.32
CA ASP A 45 -0.75 5.32 -3.44
C ASP A 45 -0.66 4.31 -2.30
N GLU A 46 -1.00 4.73 -1.08
CA GLU A 46 -1.01 3.86 0.08
C GLU A 46 -2.05 2.74 -0.05
N LEU A 47 -3.21 3.09 -0.57
CA LEU A 47 -4.28 2.12 -0.80
C LEU A 47 -3.85 1.06 -1.83
N ILE A 48 -3.22 1.48 -2.90
CA ILE A 48 -2.75 0.56 -3.94
C ILE A 48 -1.67 -0.36 -3.40
N GLU A 49 -0.75 0.17 -2.60
CA GLU A 49 0.30 -0.66 -1.99
C GLU A 49 -0.33 -1.73 -1.09
N GLU A 50 -1.29 -1.33 -0.26
CA GLU A 50 -2.01 -2.23 0.63
C GLU A 50 -2.75 -3.31 -0.15
N PHE A 51 -3.43 -2.90 -1.22
CA PHE A 51 -4.14 -3.81 -2.09
C PHE A 51 -3.20 -4.84 -2.71
N ASN A 52 -2.05 -4.38 -3.21
CA ASN A 52 -1.09 -5.26 -3.86
C ASN A 52 -0.50 -6.29 -2.89
N TRP A 53 -0.21 -5.90 -1.65
CA TRP A 53 0.28 -6.84 -0.65
C TRP A 53 -0.76 -7.90 -0.34
N ASN A 54 -2.03 -7.50 -0.19
CA ASN A 54 -3.09 -8.46 0.06
C ASN A 54 -3.26 -9.43 -1.08
N LYS A 55 -3.17 -8.94 -2.32
CA LYS A 55 -3.25 -9.80 -3.48
C LYS A 55 -2.13 -10.85 -3.48
N ILE A 56 -0.91 -10.40 -3.23
CA ILE A 56 0.26 -11.28 -3.20
C ILE A 56 0.10 -12.35 -2.13
N ILE A 57 -0.34 -11.97 -0.93
CA ILE A 57 -0.46 -12.91 0.18
C ILE A 57 -1.57 -13.91 -0.07
N TYR A 58 -2.73 -13.46 -0.57
CA TYR A 58 -3.84 -14.38 -0.84
C TYR A 58 -3.57 -15.30 -2.02
N GLU A 59 -2.60 -14.96 -2.87
CA GLU A 59 -2.15 -15.85 -3.93
C GLU A 59 -1.02 -16.78 -3.50
N SER A 60 -0.47 -16.58 -2.31
CA SER A 60 0.63 -17.39 -1.81
C SER A 60 0.12 -18.65 -1.12
N GLU A 61 1.04 -19.59 -0.82
CA GLU A 61 0.68 -20.79 -0.08
C GLU A 61 0.58 -20.49 1.40
N VAL A 62 -0.58 -20.78 1.97
CA VAL A 62 -0.82 -20.66 3.40
C VAL A 62 -1.42 -21.96 3.87
N ASN A 63 -0.61 -22.80 4.52
CA ASN A 63 -1.03 -24.14 4.93
C ASN A 63 -1.60 -24.19 6.34
N PHE A 64 -2.04 -23.05 6.85
CA PHE A 64 -2.58 -22.93 8.21
C PHE A 64 -3.62 -21.81 8.22
N VAL A 65 -4.42 -21.77 9.29
CA VAL A 65 -5.38 -20.69 9.48
C VAL A 65 -4.67 -19.55 10.22
N PRO A 66 -4.51 -18.38 9.61
CA PRO A 66 -3.84 -17.27 10.27
C PRO A 66 -4.55 -16.82 11.53
N ILE A 67 -3.77 -16.45 12.54
CA ILE A 67 -4.30 -15.89 13.77
C ILE A 67 -4.23 -14.38 13.68
N ILE A 68 -5.37 -13.73 13.87
CA ILE A 68 -5.45 -12.28 13.83
C ILE A 68 -4.53 -11.67 14.88
N GLY A 69 -3.75 -10.67 14.47
CA GLY A 69 -2.83 -9.99 15.36
C GLY A 69 -1.45 -10.61 15.49
N LYS A 70 -1.27 -11.80 14.93
CA LYS A 70 0.03 -12.47 14.98
C LYS A 70 0.86 -12.11 13.76
N THR A 71 2.18 -11.97 13.95
CA THR A 71 3.09 -11.60 12.88
C THR A 71 3.49 -12.82 12.06
N TYR A 72 3.36 -12.71 10.75
CA TYR A 72 3.80 -13.73 9.81
C TYR A 72 4.78 -13.11 8.83
N HIS A 73 5.65 -13.95 8.27
CA HIS A 73 6.69 -13.50 7.36
C HIS A 73 6.51 -14.15 6.00
N LEU A 74 6.63 -13.36 4.94
CA LEU A 74 6.44 -13.82 3.58
C LEU A 74 7.80 -14.09 2.95
N TYR A 75 7.94 -15.29 2.39
CA TYR A 75 9.18 -15.74 1.74
C TYR A 75 8.90 -16.24 0.34
N GLU A 76 9.95 -16.33 -0.44
CA GLU A 76 9.86 -16.85 -1.79
C GLU A 76 11.03 -17.80 -2.09
N THR A 77 10.70 -19.04 -2.51
CA THR A 77 11.67 -20.03 -3.00
C THR A 77 11.06 -20.75 -4.21
N GLY A 78 10.85 -19.99 -5.28
CA GLY A 78 10.07 -20.52 -6.38
C GLY A 78 8.58 -20.31 -6.18
N LYS A 79 8.11 -20.48 -4.96
CA LYS A 79 6.74 -20.16 -4.56
C LYS A 79 6.78 -19.20 -3.38
N ARG A 80 5.74 -18.40 -3.24
CA ARG A 80 5.61 -17.53 -2.07
C ARG A 80 4.83 -18.26 -1.00
N PHE A 81 5.27 -18.13 0.24
CA PHE A 81 4.59 -18.76 1.38
C PHE A 81 4.75 -17.93 2.64
N LEU A 82 3.78 -18.06 3.55
CA LEU A 82 3.83 -17.41 4.86
C LEU A 82 4.39 -18.37 5.90
N SER A 83 5.17 -17.84 6.82
CA SER A 83 5.76 -18.62 7.91
C SER A 83 5.78 -17.80 9.20
N LEU A 84 5.74 -18.50 10.32
CA LEU A 84 5.92 -17.88 11.64
C LEU A 84 7.38 -17.62 11.96
N ILE A 85 8.27 -18.24 11.21
CA ILE A 85 9.71 -18.14 11.47
C ILE A 85 10.25 -16.82 10.94
N SER A 86 10.84 -16.02 11.83
CA SER A 86 11.39 -14.73 11.43
C SER A 86 12.68 -14.90 10.64
N PRO A 87 13.11 -13.87 9.88
CA PRO A 87 14.36 -13.95 9.13
C PRO A 87 15.57 -14.27 10.01
N ASP A 88 15.58 -13.78 11.24
CA ASP A 88 16.69 -14.02 12.17
C ASP A 88 16.78 -15.47 12.61
N GLU A 89 15.66 -16.16 12.65
CA GLU A 89 15.59 -17.55 13.09
C GLU A 89 15.80 -18.55 11.96
N TRP A 90 15.70 -18.08 10.74
CA TRP A 90 15.72 -18.95 9.58
C TRP A 90 17.14 -19.11 9.03
N GLY A 91 17.65 -20.31 9.07
CA GLY A 91 19.00 -20.56 8.63
C GLY A 91 19.17 -20.76 7.12
N ASN A 92 18.09 -20.81 6.37
CA ASN A 92 18.15 -21.08 4.94
C ASN A 92 18.34 -19.81 4.14
N LYS A 93 19.51 -19.66 3.54
CA LYS A 93 19.84 -18.47 2.75
C LYS A 93 19.31 -18.51 1.34
N ASP A 94 18.74 -19.62 0.91
CA ASP A 94 18.19 -19.74 -0.43
C ASP A 94 16.79 -19.14 -0.55
N MET A 95 16.22 -18.74 0.59
CA MET A 95 14.90 -18.14 0.62
C MET A 95 14.98 -16.62 0.63
N LYS A 96 14.19 -16.01 -0.22
CA LYS A 96 14.11 -14.56 -0.26
C LYS A 96 13.04 -14.09 0.72
N TYR A 97 13.43 -13.25 1.67
CA TYR A 97 12.50 -12.62 2.59
C TYR A 97 11.84 -11.44 1.88
N ILE A 98 10.52 -11.41 1.85
CA ILE A 98 9.76 -10.36 1.18
C ILE A 98 9.24 -9.32 2.15
N GLY A 99 8.68 -9.73 3.27
CA GLY A 99 8.14 -8.79 4.23
C GLY A 99 7.43 -9.50 5.38
N SER A 100 7.03 -8.70 6.36
CA SER A 100 6.31 -9.19 7.54
C SER A 100 4.94 -8.54 7.60
N PHE A 101 3.94 -9.31 8.00
CA PHE A 101 2.55 -8.90 7.92
C PHE A 101 1.75 -9.38 9.12
N VAL A 102 0.70 -8.63 9.43
CA VAL A 102 -0.27 -8.97 10.47
C VAL A 102 -1.65 -8.89 9.84
N GLN A 103 -2.51 -9.88 10.13
CA GLN A 103 -3.87 -9.85 9.64
C GLN A 103 -4.78 -9.16 10.66
N ASP A 104 -5.59 -8.22 10.20
CA ASP A 104 -6.53 -7.54 11.09
C ASP A 104 -7.87 -8.28 11.15
N SER A 105 -8.82 -7.72 11.90
CA SER A 105 -10.13 -8.36 12.12
C SER A 105 -10.98 -8.48 10.86
N ARG A 106 -10.60 -7.79 9.79
CA ARG A 106 -11.30 -7.89 8.50
C ARG A 106 -10.60 -8.87 7.57
N GLN A 107 -9.62 -9.60 8.08
CA GLN A 107 -8.79 -10.51 7.30
C GLN A 107 -7.93 -9.79 6.27
N LYS A 108 -7.68 -8.51 6.48
CA LYS A 108 -6.80 -7.70 5.64
C LYS A 108 -5.39 -7.79 6.19
N TRP A 109 -4.41 -8.01 5.31
CA TRP A 109 -3.00 -8.07 5.70
C TRP A 109 -2.39 -6.69 5.69
N CYS A 110 -1.75 -6.35 6.79
CA CYS A 110 -1.08 -5.07 6.96
C CYS A 110 0.41 -5.30 7.12
N GLN A 111 1.20 -4.64 6.29
CA GLN A 111 2.65 -4.76 6.37
C GLN A 111 3.17 -4.08 7.63
N ILE A 112 4.11 -4.74 8.29
CA ILE A 112 4.81 -4.16 9.43
C ILE A 112 6.29 -4.13 9.12
N LYS A 113 7.00 -3.22 9.78
CA LYS A 113 8.46 -3.13 9.62
C LYS A 113 9.12 -3.76 10.83
N LEU A 114 10.07 -4.65 10.56
CA LEU A 114 10.90 -5.23 11.61
C LEU A 114 12.02 -4.26 11.95
N LYS A 115 12.35 -4.19 13.21
CA LYS A 115 13.47 -3.37 13.64
C LYS A 115 14.78 -4.13 13.53
#